data_5c3be5e3f1a0cb7d9e0d10611be1f184
#
_entry.id   5c3be5e3f1a0cb7d9e0d10611be1f184
#
_cell.length_a   1.000
_cell.length_b   1.000
_cell.length_c   1.000
_cell.angle_alpha   90.00
_cell.angle_beta   90.00
_cell.angle_gamma   90.00
#
_symmetry.space_group_name_H-M   'P 1'
#
loop_
_entity.id
_entity.type
_entity.pdbx_description
1 polymer ?
#
loop_
_entity_poly.entity_id
_entity_poly.type
_entity_poly.pdbx_seq_one_letter_code
_entity_poly.pdbx_strand_id
1 'polypeptide(L)'
;MDFTNFVGFDGKKELLPCGFDTFDSEVKLRQLFLHLSNFVLNSICHFNKYEQKNFAKIPLKNAFESKIKSLLPLHKLNRLNNFDKNRKFNLCSSSTRIINNYYNPKTSQRLIVNSKKLIPAAKLISHCFINNKMQLLMDKNLLFHEFVLEKLRKLHKDKEVLDLGDSISIKQKDVCALKIYTSWKNIQRKDPNIEKEVNHAINVIKEGDYNQVYLIYPKDNDFTRHIPVYVEELKYKTYQIKAIPYSLRSIIRKNI
;
A
#
# COMPACT_ATOMS: atom_id res chain seq x y z
N MET A 1 8.55 19.24 4.72
CA MET A 1 7.83 18.19 3.97
C MET A 1 6.49 17.99 4.66
N ASP A 2 5.42 18.14 3.92
CA ASP A 2 4.08 17.79 4.41
C ASP A 2 3.92 16.26 4.34
N PHE A 3 3.76 15.62 5.50
CA PHE A 3 3.63 14.17 5.62
C PHE A 3 2.17 13.69 5.67
N THR A 4 1.19 14.58 5.45
CA THR A 4 -0.24 14.28 5.59
C THR A 4 -0.73 13.18 4.66
N ASN A 5 -0.07 12.99 3.53
CA ASN A 5 -0.40 11.97 2.53
C ASN A 5 0.41 10.68 2.65
N PHE A 6 1.36 10.61 3.59
CA PHE A 6 2.23 9.46 3.75
C PHE A 6 1.93 8.68 5.03
N VAL A 7 2.15 7.38 4.95
CA VAL A 7 2.12 6.44 6.07
C VAL A 7 3.39 5.59 6.07
N GLY A 8 3.82 5.12 7.24
CA GLY A 8 5.03 4.35 7.39
C GLY A 8 5.87 4.80 8.58
N PHE A 9 7.18 4.96 8.38
CA PHE A 9 8.07 5.41 9.44
C PHE A 9 9.29 6.18 8.90
N ASP A 10 9.80 7.11 9.71
CA ASP A 10 11.08 7.80 9.52
C ASP A 10 11.90 7.70 10.80
N GLY A 11 12.90 6.82 10.79
CA GLY A 11 13.66 6.48 11.98
C GLY A 11 12.76 5.92 13.08
N LYS A 12 12.66 6.62 14.22
CA LYS A 12 11.80 6.22 15.36
C LYS A 12 10.37 6.75 15.24
N LYS A 13 10.10 7.72 14.37
CA LYS A 13 8.79 8.33 14.18
C LYS A 13 7.92 7.45 13.29
N GLU A 14 6.74 7.10 13.75
CA GLU A 14 5.74 6.38 12.96
C GLU A 14 4.67 7.35 12.44
N LEU A 15 4.24 7.12 11.22
CA LEU A 15 3.12 7.77 10.56
C LEU A 15 2.09 6.67 10.26
N LEU A 16 1.28 6.37 11.26
CA LEU A 16 0.29 5.31 11.15
C LEU A 16 -0.93 5.78 10.37
N PRO A 17 -1.60 4.88 9.62
CA PRO A 17 -2.83 5.19 8.91
C PRO A 17 -3.93 5.50 9.93
N CYS A 18 -4.11 6.78 10.24
CA CYS A 18 -5.12 7.29 11.19
C CYS A 18 -6.40 7.74 10.47
N GLY A 19 -7.43 8.09 11.27
CA GLY A 19 -8.68 8.63 10.76
C GLY A 19 -9.79 7.60 10.53
N PHE A 20 -9.62 6.37 11.04
CA PHE A 20 -10.63 5.33 10.97
C PHE A 20 -11.08 4.95 12.39
N ASP A 21 -12.30 5.30 12.77
CA ASP A 21 -12.90 4.97 14.08
C ASP A 21 -12.98 3.46 14.36
N THR A 22 -12.68 2.66 13.33
CA THR A 22 -12.68 1.20 13.42
C THR A 22 -11.38 0.59 13.93
N PHE A 23 -10.32 1.38 14.01
CA PHE A 23 -8.99 0.96 14.47
C PHE A 23 -8.61 1.76 15.70
N ASP A 24 -8.85 1.20 16.86
CA ASP A 24 -8.76 1.81 18.18
C ASP A 24 -7.38 1.64 18.86
N SER A 25 -6.42 1.02 18.19
CA SER A 25 -5.09 0.80 18.75
C SER A 25 -3.98 0.89 17.71
N GLU A 26 -2.81 1.37 18.11
CA GLU A 26 -1.62 1.41 17.26
C GLU A 26 -1.26 0.03 16.70
N VAL A 27 -1.48 -1.04 17.49
CA VAL A 27 -1.21 -2.42 17.03
C VAL A 27 -2.07 -2.75 15.81
N LYS A 28 -3.35 -2.39 15.81
CA LYS A 28 -4.24 -2.61 14.66
C LYS A 28 -3.84 -1.74 13.47
N LEU A 29 -3.43 -0.49 13.72
CA LEU A 29 -2.95 0.42 12.66
C LEU A 29 -1.63 -0.08 12.04
N ARG A 30 -0.68 -0.56 12.85
CA ARG A 30 0.55 -1.19 12.36
C ARG A 30 0.24 -2.46 11.56
N GLN A 31 -0.68 -3.30 12.05
CA GLN A 31 -1.12 -4.51 11.33
C GLN A 31 -1.75 -4.14 9.97
N LEU A 32 -2.58 -3.11 9.92
CA LEU A 32 -3.16 -2.58 8.68
C LEU A 32 -2.06 -2.13 7.72
N PHE A 33 -1.09 -1.33 8.19
CA PHE A 33 0.03 -0.88 7.36
C PHE A 33 0.84 -2.05 6.80
N LEU A 34 1.23 -3.03 7.64
CA LEU A 34 1.98 -4.21 7.20
C LEU A 34 1.21 -5.04 6.17
N HIS A 35 -0.12 -5.09 6.28
CA HIS A 35 -0.94 -5.76 5.28
C HIS A 35 -0.97 -4.99 3.96
N LEU A 36 -1.24 -3.68 4.01
CA LEU A 36 -1.33 -2.85 2.81
C LEU A 36 0.02 -2.72 2.10
N SER A 37 1.13 -2.65 2.84
CA SER A 37 2.47 -2.61 2.26
C SER A 37 2.80 -3.85 1.41
N ASN A 38 2.16 -4.99 1.67
CA ASN A 38 2.34 -6.19 0.85
C ASN A 38 1.93 -5.99 -0.61
N PHE A 39 0.94 -5.15 -0.89
CA PHE A 39 0.50 -4.91 -2.26
C PHE A 39 1.54 -4.12 -3.05
N VAL A 40 2.14 -3.13 -2.42
CA VAL A 40 3.19 -2.30 -3.03
C VAL A 40 4.55 -3.01 -3.04
N LEU A 41 4.88 -3.75 -1.97
CA LEU A 41 6.19 -4.43 -1.83
C LEU A 41 6.17 -5.90 -2.30
N ASN A 42 5.15 -6.35 -3.01
CA ASN A 42 4.93 -7.77 -3.31
C ASN A 42 6.12 -8.46 -4.00
N SER A 43 6.82 -7.75 -4.89
CA SER A 43 8.01 -8.23 -5.60
C SER A 43 9.30 -8.21 -4.74
N ILE A 44 9.25 -7.64 -3.53
CA ILE A 44 10.40 -7.40 -2.66
C ILE A 44 10.29 -8.23 -1.39
N CYS A 45 9.20 -8.04 -0.67
CA CYS A 45 8.92 -8.79 0.55
C CYS A 45 7.41 -8.93 0.78
N HIS A 46 7.05 -10.01 1.46
CA HIS A 46 5.67 -10.27 1.86
C HIS A 46 5.63 -10.60 3.35
N PHE A 47 4.79 -9.88 4.09
CA PHE A 47 4.47 -10.21 5.48
C PHE A 47 3.31 -11.19 5.48
N ASN A 48 3.54 -12.44 5.89
CA ASN A 48 2.46 -13.40 6.06
C ASN A 48 1.57 -13.01 7.27
N LYS A 49 0.41 -13.65 7.43
CA LYS A 49 -0.55 -13.29 8.49
C LYS A 49 0.03 -13.38 9.90
N TYR A 50 0.88 -14.37 10.16
CA TYR A 50 1.54 -14.55 11.46
C TYR A 50 2.54 -13.42 11.72
N GLU A 51 3.34 -13.06 10.73
CA GLU A 51 4.28 -11.93 10.80
C GLU A 51 3.53 -10.60 11.01
N GLN A 52 2.44 -10.35 10.26
CA GLN A 52 1.62 -9.15 10.42
C GLN A 52 1.11 -9.02 11.86
N LYS A 53 0.60 -10.11 12.47
CA LYS A 53 0.10 -10.11 13.84
C LYS A 53 1.20 -9.88 14.89
N ASN A 54 2.36 -10.52 14.71
CA ASN A 54 3.45 -10.43 15.69
C ASN A 54 4.26 -9.14 15.54
N PHE A 55 4.57 -8.73 14.31
CA PHE A 55 5.33 -7.51 14.07
C PHE A 55 4.53 -6.23 14.34
N ALA A 56 3.19 -6.29 14.30
CA ALA A 56 2.37 -5.16 14.70
C ALA A 56 2.51 -4.77 16.19
N LYS A 57 3.01 -5.68 17.03
CA LYS A 57 3.23 -5.43 18.47
C LYS A 57 4.47 -4.59 18.76
N ILE A 58 5.33 -4.40 17.79
CA ILE A 58 6.57 -3.61 17.87
C ILE A 58 6.50 -2.43 16.88
N PRO A 59 7.29 -1.37 17.07
CA PRO A 59 7.38 -0.28 16.12
C PRO A 59 7.69 -0.74 14.69
N LEU A 60 7.13 -0.07 13.68
CA LEU A 60 7.28 -0.45 12.28
C LEU A 60 8.75 -0.58 11.84
N LYS A 61 9.61 0.35 12.29
CA LYS A 61 11.06 0.24 12.05
C LYS A 61 11.59 -1.13 12.47
N ASN A 62 11.30 -1.55 13.70
CA ASN A 62 11.77 -2.82 14.25
C ASN A 62 11.14 -4.02 13.53
N ALA A 63 9.88 -3.89 13.09
CA ALA A 63 9.21 -4.89 12.28
C ALA A 63 9.93 -5.13 10.94
N PHE A 64 10.31 -4.07 10.25
CA PHE A 64 11.06 -4.15 8.99
C PHE A 64 12.50 -4.64 9.20
N GLU A 65 13.18 -4.23 10.27
CA GLU A 65 14.50 -4.79 10.64
C GLU A 65 14.41 -6.30 10.92
N SER A 66 13.37 -6.75 11.62
CA SER A 66 13.12 -8.17 11.88
C SER A 66 12.83 -8.92 10.57
N LYS A 67 12.08 -8.31 9.66
CA LYS A 67 11.83 -8.89 8.33
C LYS A 67 13.11 -8.99 7.50
N ILE A 68 13.96 -7.97 7.49
CA ILE A 68 15.28 -8.03 6.83
C ILE A 68 16.10 -9.21 7.37
N LYS A 69 16.17 -9.37 8.69
CA LYS A 69 16.87 -10.51 9.33
C LYS A 69 16.31 -11.85 8.88
N SER A 70 14.98 -12.01 8.81
CA SER A 70 14.33 -13.25 8.38
C SER A 70 14.58 -13.61 6.91
N LEU A 71 14.85 -12.61 6.08
CA LEU A 71 15.14 -12.79 4.65
C LEU A 71 16.62 -13.13 4.38
N LEU A 72 17.49 -13.06 5.39
CA LEU A 72 18.88 -13.48 5.28
C LEU A 72 18.99 -15.01 5.40
N PRO A 73 19.91 -15.65 4.67
CA PRO A 73 20.15 -17.08 4.82
C PRO A 73 20.54 -17.45 6.26
N LEU A 74 19.86 -18.40 6.89
CA LEU A 74 20.02 -18.80 8.30
C LEU A 74 21.48 -19.12 8.67
N HIS A 75 22.22 -19.84 7.81
CA HIS A 75 23.63 -20.17 8.05
C HIS A 75 24.55 -18.93 8.11
N LYS A 76 24.05 -17.75 7.70
CA LYS A 76 24.78 -16.47 7.77
C LYS A 76 24.33 -15.61 8.95
N LEU A 77 23.13 -15.85 9.52
CA LEU A 77 22.63 -15.16 10.71
C LEU A 77 23.49 -15.44 11.94
N ASN A 78 23.89 -16.69 12.15
CA ASN A 78 24.77 -17.09 13.27
C ASN A 78 26.16 -16.43 13.20
N ARG A 79 26.58 -15.99 12.01
CA ARG A 79 27.82 -15.25 11.79
C ARG A 79 27.65 -13.74 11.93
N LEU A 80 26.43 -13.20 11.84
CA LEU A 80 26.13 -11.78 12.04
C LEU A 80 26.25 -11.36 13.51
N ASN A 81 26.02 -12.27 14.46
CA ASN A 81 26.19 -12.01 15.89
C ASN A 81 27.66 -11.87 16.30
N ASN A 82 28.62 -12.42 15.48
CA ASN A 82 30.05 -12.32 15.62
C ASN A 82 30.64 -11.63 14.40
N PHE A 83 30.20 -10.42 14.09
CA PHE A 83 30.56 -9.72 12.86
C PHE A 83 32.04 -9.31 12.89
N ASP A 84 32.88 -10.18 12.40
CA ASP A 84 34.24 -9.84 12.04
C ASP A 84 34.24 -9.03 10.75
N LYS A 85 34.76 -7.80 10.79
CA LYS A 85 34.74 -6.79 9.73
C LYS A 85 35.26 -7.27 8.37
N ASN A 86 35.84 -8.47 8.29
CA ASN A 86 36.51 -9.00 7.11
C ASN A 86 35.82 -10.19 6.42
N ARG A 87 34.66 -10.67 6.89
CA ARG A 87 33.99 -11.81 6.26
C ARG A 87 33.01 -11.36 5.16
N LYS A 88 33.37 -11.64 3.91
CA LYS A 88 32.53 -11.48 2.72
C LYS A 88 31.43 -12.53 2.71
N PHE A 89 30.18 -12.11 2.58
CA PHE A 89 29.09 -13.03 2.26
C PHE A 89 29.27 -13.58 0.85
N ASN A 90 29.07 -14.89 0.68
CA ASN A 90 29.10 -15.52 -0.64
C ASN A 90 27.80 -15.23 -1.42
N LEU A 91 27.52 -13.96 -1.63
CA LEU A 91 26.36 -13.39 -2.35
C LEU A 91 26.87 -12.65 -3.58
N CYS A 92 25.97 -12.29 -4.50
CA CYS A 92 26.37 -11.37 -5.56
C CYS A 92 26.94 -10.08 -4.96
N SER A 93 27.93 -9.50 -5.60
CA SER A 93 28.69 -8.34 -5.10
C SER A 93 27.80 -7.17 -4.68
N SER A 94 26.73 -6.90 -5.43
CA SER A 94 25.76 -5.84 -5.14
C SER A 94 24.95 -6.11 -3.85
N SER A 95 24.46 -7.33 -3.64
CA SER A 95 23.75 -7.69 -2.41
C SER A 95 24.65 -7.64 -1.20
N THR A 96 25.89 -8.15 -1.31
CA THR A 96 26.89 -8.10 -0.25
C THR A 96 27.20 -6.67 0.15
N ARG A 97 27.36 -5.77 -0.80
CA ARG A 97 27.67 -4.35 -0.58
C ARG A 97 26.53 -3.63 0.14
N ILE A 98 25.27 -3.86 -0.27
CA ILE A 98 24.09 -3.29 0.39
C ILE A 98 23.98 -3.76 1.84
N ILE A 99 24.09 -5.06 2.07
CA ILE A 99 23.99 -5.65 3.42
C ILE A 99 25.11 -5.16 4.31
N ASN A 100 26.35 -5.11 3.82
CA ASN A 100 27.48 -4.60 4.57
C ASN A 100 27.31 -3.13 4.93
N ASN A 101 26.82 -2.29 4.02
CA ASN A 101 26.54 -0.89 4.29
C ASN A 101 25.41 -0.70 5.33
N TYR A 102 24.42 -1.57 5.33
CA TYR A 102 23.35 -1.54 6.32
C TYR A 102 23.84 -1.85 7.75
N TYR A 103 24.71 -2.87 7.91
CA TYR A 103 25.23 -3.24 9.22
C TYR A 103 26.43 -2.39 9.66
N ASN A 104 27.19 -1.83 8.74
CA ASN A 104 28.36 -0.99 8.99
C ASN A 104 28.28 0.27 8.10
N PRO A 105 27.41 1.22 8.44
CA PRO A 105 27.26 2.43 7.63
C PRO A 105 28.55 3.26 7.68
N LYS A 106 29.36 3.12 6.66
CA LYS A 106 30.50 4.01 6.39
C LYS A 106 30.06 5.02 5.36
N THR A 107 30.28 6.30 5.66
CA THR A 107 30.18 7.49 4.79
C THR A 107 29.58 7.25 3.39
N SER A 108 28.48 7.95 3.15
CA SER A 108 27.69 8.10 1.93
C SER A 108 28.37 7.75 0.59
N GLN A 109 28.46 6.48 0.24
CA GLN A 109 28.68 6.07 -1.13
C GLN A 109 27.32 5.83 -1.77
N ARG A 110 26.97 6.64 -2.79
CA ARG A 110 25.84 6.34 -3.67
C ARG A 110 26.06 4.98 -4.30
N LEU A 111 25.27 4.01 -3.87
CA LEU A 111 25.30 2.66 -4.40
C LEU A 111 24.51 2.64 -5.71
N ILE A 112 25.21 2.75 -6.85
CA ILE A 112 24.62 2.37 -8.13
C ILE A 112 24.46 0.85 -8.12
N VAL A 113 23.23 0.37 -7.99
CA VAL A 113 22.94 -1.05 -7.82
C VAL A 113 22.12 -1.55 -9.00
N ASN A 114 22.62 -2.58 -9.67
CA ASN A 114 21.83 -3.31 -10.65
C ASN A 114 20.75 -4.14 -9.92
N SER A 115 19.51 -3.67 -9.92
CA SER A 115 18.41 -4.21 -9.11
C SER A 115 17.96 -5.64 -9.47
N LYS A 116 18.25 -6.12 -10.70
CA LYS A 116 17.74 -7.40 -11.23
C LYS A 116 18.29 -8.64 -10.53
N LYS A 117 19.43 -8.56 -9.86
CA LYS A 117 20.12 -9.72 -9.22
C LYS A 117 20.18 -9.64 -7.69
N LEU A 118 19.43 -8.72 -7.07
CA LEU A 118 19.44 -8.58 -5.62
C LEU A 118 18.63 -9.68 -4.94
N ILE A 119 19.17 -10.20 -3.83
CA ILE A 119 18.38 -11.07 -2.94
C ILE A 119 17.30 -10.25 -2.22
N PRO A 120 16.20 -10.87 -1.74
CA PRO A 120 15.09 -10.16 -1.10
C PRO A 120 15.50 -9.24 0.06
N ALA A 121 16.42 -9.69 0.92
CA ALA A 121 16.95 -8.85 2.01
C ALA A 121 17.62 -7.56 1.49
N ALA A 122 18.47 -7.66 0.47
CA ALA A 122 19.14 -6.50 -0.11
C ALA A 122 18.14 -5.57 -0.83
N LYS A 123 17.12 -6.13 -1.50
CA LYS A 123 16.04 -5.34 -2.10
C LYS A 123 15.30 -4.54 -1.03
N LEU A 124 14.90 -5.17 0.08
CA LEU A 124 14.20 -4.51 1.16
C LEU A 124 15.03 -3.43 1.83
N ILE A 125 16.33 -3.71 2.09
CA ILE A 125 17.28 -2.71 2.61
C ILE A 125 17.35 -1.50 1.67
N SER A 126 17.47 -1.72 0.36
CA SER A 126 17.55 -0.61 -0.62
C SER A 126 16.30 0.28 -0.62
N HIS A 127 15.14 -0.25 -0.22
CA HIS A 127 13.89 0.51 -0.11
C HIS A 127 13.76 1.24 1.22
N CYS A 128 14.31 0.67 2.29
CA CYS A 128 14.08 1.16 3.66
C CYS A 128 15.29 1.85 4.29
N PHE A 129 16.49 1.77 3.70
CA PHE A 129 17.70 2.32 4.27
C PHE A 129 18.26 3.44 3.37
N ILE A 130 17.91 4.67 3.71
CA ILE A 130 18.23 5.87 2.95
C ILE A 130 19.07 6.79 3.85
N ASN A 131 20.19 7.30 3.33
CA ASN A 131 21.09 8.20 4.08
C ASN A 131 21.47 7.67 5.48
N ASN A 132 21.83 6.38 5.56
CA ASN A 132 22.19 5.69 6.80
C ASN A 132 21.07 5.63 7.85
N LYS A 133 19.82 5.76 7.43
CA LYS A 133 18.63 5.81 8.29
C LYS A 133 17.57 4.84 7.78
N MET A 134 16.96 4.11 8.70
CA MET A 134 15.77 3.31 8.35
C MET A 134 14.56 4.21 8.18
N GLN A 135 14.01 4.22 6.98
CA GLN A 135 12.87 5.04 6.58
C GLN A 135 12.07 4.32 5.52
N LEU A 136 10.75 4.33 5.63
CA LEU A 136 9.83 3.89 4.61
C LEU A 136 8.55 4.72 4.68
N LEU A 137 8.35 5.55 3.69
CA LEU A 137 7.17 6.39 3.56
C LEU A 137 6.45 5.98 2.27
N MET A 138 5.18 5.64 2.39
CA MET A 138 4.32 5.22 1.28
C MET A 138 3.14 6.17 1.16
N ASP A 139 2.79 6.54 -0.05
CA ASP A 139 1.57 7.29 -0.32
C ASP A 139 0.35 6.45 0.08
N LYS A 140 -0.52 7.01 0.93
CA LYS A 140 -1.70 6.31 1.44
C LYS A 140 -2.74 6.04 0.35
N ASN A 141 -2.85 6.90 -0.67
CA ASN A 141 -3.75 6.69 -1.79
C ASN A 141 -3.27 5.53 -2.67
N LEU A 142 -1.96 5.45 -2.93
CA LEU A 142 -1.36 4.32 -3.64
C LEU A 142 -1.62 3.00 -2.89
N LEU A 143 -1.38 2.95 -1.57
CA LEU A 143 -1.65 1.75 -0.77
C LEU A 143 -3.11 1.32 -0.85
N PHE A 144 -4.04 2.27 -0.84
CA PHE A 144 -5.46 2.00 -0.93
C PHE A 144 -5.87 1.57 -2.35
N HIS A 145 -5.32 2.22 -3.37
CA HIS A 145 -5.53 1.86 -4.77
C HIS A 145 -5.16 0.41 -5.04
N GLU A 146 -3.94 0.01 -4.69
CA GLU A 146 -3.43 -1.35 -4.86
C GLU A 146 -4.29 -2.38 -4.11
N PHE A 147 -4.72 -2.05 -2.88
CA PHE A 147 -5.62 -2.90 -2.11
C PHE A 147 -6.98 -3.09 -2.80
N VAL A 148 -7.57 -2.02 -3.35
CA VAL A 148 -8.85 -2.08 -4.07
C VAL A 148 -8.67 -2.86 -5.37
N LEU A 149 -7.63 -2.58 -6.14
CA LEU A 149 -7.30 -3.25 -7.39
C LEU A 149 -7.20 -4.78 -7.21
N GLU A 150 -6.47 -5.22 -6.19
CA GLU A 150 -6.33 -6.65 -5.90
C GLU A 150 -7.64 -7.30 -5.46
N LYS A 151 -8.49 -6.57 -4.71
CA LYS A 151 -9.83 -7.05 -4.39
C LYS A 151 -10.73 -7.17 -5.60
N LEU A 152 -10.70 -6.20 -6.51
CA LEU A 152 -11.48 -6.21 -7.74
C LEU A 152 -11.06 -7.36 -8.65
N ARG A 153 -9.77 -7.60 -8.82
CA ARG A 153 -9.23 -8.75 -9.57
C ARG A 153 -9.72 -10.09 -9.01
N LYS A 154 -9.84 -10.20 -7.69
CA LYS A 154 -10.37 -11.43 -7.05
C LYS A 154 -11.88 -11.58 -7.19
N LEU A 155 -12.62 -10.47 -7.22
CA LEU A 155 -14.08 -10.48 -7.35
C LEU A 155 -14.54 -10.69 -8.79
N HIS A 156 -13.82 -10.13 -9.76
CA HIS A 156 -14.18 -10.11 -11.17
C HIS A 156 -13.24 -11.00 -12.01
N LYS A 157 -13.19 -12.30 -11.67
CA LYS A 157 -12.32 -13.28 -12.36
C LYS A 157 -12.69 -13.50 -13.83
N ASP A 158 -13.92 -13.22 -14.17
CA ASP A 158 -14.53 -13.34 -15.52
C ASP A 158 -14.44 -12.06 -16.34
N LYS A 159 -13.86 -10.99 -15.78
CA LYS A 159 -13.73 -9.68 -16.40
C LYS A 159 -12.29 -9.22 -16.41
N GLU A 160 -11.96 -8.38 -17.37
CA GLU A 160 -10.65 -7.72 -17.40
C GLU A 160 -10.64 -6.52 -16.45
N VAL A 161 -9.74 -6.56 -15.47
CA VAL A 161 -9.53 -5.48 -14.49
C VAL A 161 -8.19 -4.83 -14.79
N LEU A 162 -8.23 -3.65 -15.40
CA LEU A 162 -7.07 -2.87 -15.83
C LEU A 162 -6.74 -1.78 -14.82
N ASP A 163 -5.48 -1.68 -14.49
CA ASP A 163 -4.92 -0.54 -13.77
C ASP A 163 -4.48 0.54 -14.79
N LEU A 164 -5.05 1.74 -14.67
CA LEU A 164 -4.74 2.89 -15.52
C LEU A 164 -3.81 3.90 -14.78
N GLY A 165 -3.36 3.55 -13.56
CA GLY A 165 -2.49 4.37 -12.72
C GLY A 165 -3.27 5.34 -11.81
N ASP A 166 -4.12 6.18 -12.36
CA ASP A 166 -5.00 7.10 -11.61
C ASP A 166 -6.37 6.51 -11.29
N SER A 167 -6.74 5.44 -12.00
CA SER A 167 -8.06 4.81 -11.95
C SER A 167 -7.97 3.32 -12.31
N ILE A 168 -9.05 2.59 -12.06
CA ILE A 168 -9.21 1.19 -12.42
C ILE A 168 -10.36 1.08 -13.42
N SER A 169 -10.16 0.37 -14.51
CA SER A 169 -11.21 0.06 -15.50
C SER A 169 -11.60 -1.41 -15.40
N ILE A 170 -12.89 -1.68 -15.44
CA ILE A 170 -13.43 -3.03 -15.58
C ILE A 170 -14.10 -3.14 -16.94
N LYS A 171 -13.60 -4.04 -17.79
CA LYS A 171 -14.16 -4.36 -19.10
C LYS A 171 -14.88 -5.68 -19.09
N GLN A 172 -15.96 -5.74 -19.85
CA GLN A 172 -16.69 -6.98 -20.13
C GLN A 172 -16.91 -7.09 -21.64
N LYS A 173 -16.35 -8.13 -22.27
CA LYS A 173 -16.43 -8.37 -23.72
C LYS A 173 -16.04 -7.12 -24.54
N ASP A 174 -14.87 -6.58 -24.27
CA ASP A 174 -14.29 -5.40 -24.92
C ASP A 174 -15.05 -4.06 -24.73
N VAL A 175 -16.11 -4.06 -23.93
CA VAL A 175 -16.84 -2.83 -23.57
C VAL A 175 -16.38 -2.36 -22.19
N CYS A 176 -16.02 -1.08 -22.09
CA CYS A 176 -15.73 -0.46 -20.81
C CYS A 176 -17.00 -0.34 -19.98
N ALA A 177 -17.17 -1.23 -18.99
CA ALA A 177 -18.38 -1.29 -18.19
C ALA A 177 -18.36 -0.31 -17.01
N LEU A 178 -17.19 -0.10 -16.41
CA LEU A 178 -17.08 0.64 -15.17
C LEU A 178 -15.70 1.28 -15.02
N LYS A 179 -15.66 2.56 -14.63
CA LYS A 179 -14.44 3.27 -14.19
C LYS A 179 -14.47 3.51 -12.69
N ILE A 180 -13.36 3.33 -12.02
CA ILE A 180 -13.26 3.39 -10.56
C ILE A 180 -12.11 4.31 -10.17
N TYR A 181 -12.41 5.27 -9.32
CA TYR A 181 -11.42 6.12 -8.64
C TYR A 181 -11.35 5.76 -7.18
N THR A 182 -10.16 5.75 -6.62
CA THR A 182 -9.91 5.43 -5.22
C THR A 182 -9.31 6.63 -4.50
N SER A 183 -9.75 6.89 -3.30
CA SER A 183 -9.17 7.94 -2.46
C SER A 183 -9.17 7.52 -1.00
N TRP A 184 -8.04 7.73 -0.33
CA TRP A 184 -7.92 7.53 1.12
C TRP A 184 -8.42 8.79 1.85
N LYS A 185 -9.72 8.93 1.91
CA LYS A 185 -10.42 10.07 2.51
C LYS A 185 -11.57 9.55 3.37
N ASN A 186 -11.75 10.12 4.54
CA ASN A 186 -12.93 9.84 5.37
C ASN A 186 -14.14 10.57 4.79
N ILE A 187 -15.22 9.84 4.61
CA ILE A 187 -16.47 10.36 4.07
C ILE A 187 -17.53 10.36 5.16
N GLN A 188 -18.11 11.52 5.40
CA GLN A 188 -19.33 11.65 6.22
C GLN A 188 -20.56 11.53 5.32
N ARG A 189 -21.51 10.67 5.69
CA ARG A 189 -22.67 10.41 4.84
C ARG A 189 -23.54 11.64 4.61
N LYS A 190 -23.65 12.52 5.61
CA LYS A 190 -24.48 13.73 5.55
C LYS A 190 -23.85 14.85 4.73
N ASP A 191 -22.53 14.93 4.76
CA ASP A 191 -21.72 15.89 4.00
C ASP A 191 -20.47 15.19 3.48
N PRO A 192 -20.55 14.50 2.34
CA PRO A 192 -19.44 13.69 1.86
C PRO A 192 -18.25 14.50 1.34
N ASN A 193 -18.40 15.79 1.06
CA ASN A 193 -17.34 16.68 0.55
C ASN A 193 -16.54 16.04 -0.60
N ILE A 194 -17.23 15.51 -1.61
CA ILE A 194 -16.69 14.81 -2.78
C ILE A 194 -16.96 15.52 -4.11
N GLU A 195 -17.23 16.81 -4.08
CA GLU A 195 -17.60 17.60 -5.26
C GLU A 195 -16.56 17.53 -6.37
N LYS A 196 -15.28 17.59 -6.03
CA LYS A 196 -14.18 17.51 -7.02
C LYS A 196 -14.17 16.17 -7.74
N GLU A 197 -14.31 15.09 -6.98
CA GLU A 197 -14.34 13.72 -7.49
C GLU A 197 -15.60 13.46 -8.32
N VAL A 198 -16.72 14.04 -7.91
CA VAL A 198 -17.98 13.98 -8.67
C VAL A 198 -17.87 14.75 -10.00
N ASN A 199 -17.33 15.96 -10.00
CA ASN A 199 -17.11 16.74 -11.21
C ASN A 199 -16.20 16.01 -12.20
N HIS A 200 -15.16 15.34 -11.69
CA HIS A 200 -14.32 14.49 -12.53
C HIS A 200 -15.11 13.30 -13.12
N ALA A 201 -15.94 12.63 -12.32
CA ALA A 201 -16.80 11.53 -12.79
C ALA A 201 -17.81 11.99 -13.85
N ILE A 202 -18.37 13.21 -13.72
CA ILE A 202 -19.26 13.83 -14.72
C ILE A 202 -18.54 13.99 -16.05
N ASN A 203 -17.32 14.50 -16.05
CA ASN A 203 -16.54 14.69 -17.27
C ASN A 203 -16.29 13.35 -17.98
N VAL A 204 -15.90 12.31 -17.24
CA VAL A 204 -15.70 10.95 -17.77
C VAL A 204 -16.96 10.41 -18.44
N ILE A 205 -18.15 10.65 -17.86
CA ILE A 205 -19.42 10.22 -18.46
C ILE A 205 -19.78 11.07 -19.68
N LYS A 206 -19.46 12.38 -19.68
CA LYS A 206 -19.67 13.27 -20.82
C LYS A 206 -18.82 12.86 -22.03
N GLU A 207 -17.59 12.42 -21.82
CA GLU A 207 -16.68 11.87 -22.84
C GLU A 207 -17.25 10.63 -23.53
N GLY A 208 -18.10 9.85 -22.84
CA GLY A 208 -18.89 8.78 -23.47
C GLY A 208 -18.27 7.37 -23.39
N ASP A 209 -17.04 7.23 -22.95
CA ASP A 209 -16.35 5.93 -22.84
C ASP A 209 -16.93 5.04 -21.71
N TYR A 210 -17.50 5.68 -20.70
CA TYR A 210 -18.04 5.00 -19.52
C TYR A 210 -19.41 5.57 -19.16
N ASN A 211 -20.34 4.68 -18.80
CA ASN A 211 -21.64 5.07 -18.26
C ASN A 211 -21.74 4.80 -16.74
N GLN A 212 -20.72 4.15 -16.16
CA GLN A 212 -20.66 3.89 -14.74
C GLN A 212 -19.30 4.35 -14.17
N VAL A 213 -19.37 5.16 -13.11
CA VAL A 213 -18.20 5.64 -12.39
C VAL A 213 -18.41 5.44 -10.89
N TYR A 214 -17.49 4.70 -10.25
CA TYR A 214 -17.52 4.49 -8.81
C TYR A 214 -16.37 5.20 -8.13
N LEU A 215 -16.68 5.92 -7.05
CA LEU A 215 -15.73 6.59 -6.20
C LEU A 215 -15.58 5.74 -4.94
N ILE A 216 -14.42 5.10 -4.76
CA ILE A 216 -14.20 4.17 -3.67
C ILE A 216 -13.39 4.83 -2.56
N TYR A 217 -13.92 4.74 -1.34
CA TYR A 217 -13.31 5.27 -0.12
C TYR A 217 -13.25 4.21 0.97
N PRO A 218 -12.35 4.35 1.96
CA PRO A 218 -12.37 3.49 3.13
C PRO A 218 -13.72 3.55 3.86
N LYS A 219 -14.23 2.38 4.24
CA LYS A 219 -15.44 2.27 5.04
C LYS A 219 -15.16 2.72 6.47
N ASP A 220 -16.05 3.55 7.01
CA ASP A 220 -16.04 3.92 8.42
C ASP A 220 -17.44 3.78 9.06
N ASN A 221 -17.63 4.25 10.30
CA ASN A 221 -18.89 4.07 11.01
C ASN A 221 -20.05 4.88 10.37
N ASP A 222 -19.76 6.08 9.87
CA ASP A 222 -20.75 6.94 9.23
C ASP A 222 -20.95 6.62 7.74
N PHE A 223 -19.95 6.00 7.12
CA PHE A 223 -19.99 5.61 5.71
C PHE A 223 -19.99 4.09 5.55
N THR A 224 -21.16 3.47 5.78
CA THR A 224 -21.33 2.00 5.78
C THR A 224 -22.01 1.47 4.52
N ARG A 225 -22.73 2.31 3.78
CA ARG A 225 -23.48 1.97 2.56
C ARG A 225 -23.12 2.95 1.45
N HIS A 226 -23.25 2.51 0.21
CA HIS A 226 -23.01 3.39 -0.94
C HIS A 226 -23.95 4.60 -0.94
N ILE A 227 -23.46 5.70 -1.50
CA ILE A 227 -24.22 6.94 -1.72
C ILE A 227 -24.37 7.08 -3.25
N PRO A 228 -25.59 7.00 -3.80
CA PRO A 228 -25.82 7.33 -5.19
C PRO A 228 -25.69 8.84 -5.38
N VAL A 229 -25.06 9.25 -6.48
CA VAL A 229 -24.88 10.66 -6.83
C VAL A 229 -25.76 10.96 -8.05
N TYR A 230 -26.71 11.85 -7.86
CA TYR A 230 -27.56 12.32 -8.93
C TYR A 230 -27.05 13.66 -9.45
N VAL A 231 -26.95 13.77 -10.77
CA VAL A 231 -26.40 14.94 -11.44
C VAL A 231 -27.42 15.44 -12.46
N GLU A 232 -27.94 16.63 -12.26
CA GLU A 232 -28.98 17.20 -13.14
C GLU A 232 -28.51 17.40 -14.60
N GLU A 233 -27.24 17.74 -14.78
CA GLU A 233 -26.61 17.89 -16.11
C GLU A 233 -26.61 16.60 -16.94
N LEU A 234 -26.74 15.43 -16.30
CA LEU A 234 -26.74 14.12 -16.93
C LEU A 234 -28.16 13.48 -17.03
N LYS A 235 -29.21 14.21 -16.69
CA LYS A 235 -30.59 13.67 -16.62
C LYS A 235 -31.08 12.96 -17.87
N TYR A 236 -30.53 13.30 -19.03
CA TYR A 236 -30.89 12.68 -20.31
C TYR A 236 -29.99 11.51 -20.71
N LYS A 237 -28.96 11.16 -19.89
CA LYS A 237 -28.06 10.04 -20.15
C LYS A 237 -28.34 8.90 -19.16
N THR A 238 -28.25 7.67 -19.63
CA THR A 238 -28.21 6.51 -18.71
C THR A 238 -26.81 6.46 -18.07
N TYR A 239 -26.73 6.80 -16.79
CA TYR A 239 -25.47 6.79 -16.06
C TYR A 239 -25.63 6.31 -14.62
N GLN A 240 -24.51 5.97 -14.01
CA GLN A 240 -24.44 5.63 -12.59
C GLN A 240 -23.15 6.16 -11.95
N ILE A 241 -23.28 7.09 -11.00
CA ILE A 241 -22.19 7.55 -10.15
C ILE A 241 -22.51 7.12 -8.71
N LYS A 242 -21.56 6.46 -8.04
CA LYS A 242 -21.72 6.03 -6.65
C LYS A 242 -20.45 6.25 -5.85
N ALA A 243 -20.58 6.76 -4.62
CA ALA A 243 -19.54 6.65 -3.61
C ALA A 243 -19.72 5.32 -2.87
N ILE A 244 -18.66 4.50 -2.80
CA ILE A 244 -18.71 3.12 -2.31
C ILE A 244 -17.73 2.92 -1.15
N PRO A 245 -18.20 2.44 0.03
CA PRO A 245 -17.34 2.11 1.16
C PRO A 245 -16.64 0.76 0.98
N TYR A 246 -15.31 0.75 1.09
CA TYR A 246 -14.51 -0.47 1.12
C TYR A 246 -13.99 -0.78 2.52
N SER A 247 -14.36 -1.94 3.03
CA SER A 247 -13.96 -2.34 4.39
C SER A 247 -12.50 -2.76 4.48
N LEU A 248 -11.75 -2.04 5.29
CA LEU A 248 -10.40 -2.40 5.72
C LEU A 248 -10.41 -3.37 6.93
N ARG A 249 -11.52 -3.44 7.67
CA ARG A 249 -11.68 -4.35 8.84
C ARG A 249 -11.58 -5.82 8.48
N SER A 250 -12.00 -6.21 7.29
CA SER A 250 -11.92 -7.60 6.85
C SER A 250 -10.49 -8.14 6.81
N ILE A 251 -9.49 -7.26 6.80
CA ILE A 251 -8.07 -7.58 6.86
C ILE A 251 -7.70 -8.16 8.23
N ILE A 252 -8.28 -7.61 9.30
CA ILE A 252 -7.91 -7.94 10.69
C ILE A 252 -8.85 -9.00 11.29
N ARG A 253 -10.13 -9.03 10.89
CA ARG A 253 -11.15 -9.93 11.46
C ARG A 253 -11.07 -11.41 11.06
N LYS A 254 -10.37 -11.77 9.99
CA LYS A 254 -10.20 -13.17 9.58
C LYS A 254 -9.23 -13.98 10.45
N ASN A 255 -8.89 -13.49 11.65
CA ASN A 255 -7.92 -14.08 12.56
C ASN A 255 -8.50 -14.41 13.96
N ILE A 256 -9.82 -14.56 14.08
CA ILE A 256 -10.48 -15.11 15.27
C ILE A 256 -11.00 -16.50 14.94
#